data_40d5c125ff7f5654bc8c12db85ba1cd0
#
_entry.id   40d5c125ff7f5654bc8c12db85ba1cd0
#
_cell.length_a   1.000
_cell.length_b   1.000
_cell.length_c   1.000
_cell.angle_alpha   90.00
_cell.angle_beta   90.00
_cell.angle_gamma   90.00
#
_symmetry.space_group_name_H-M   'P 1'
#
loop_
_entity.id
_entity.type
_entity.pdbx_description
1 polymer ?
#
loop_
_entity_poly.entity_id
_entity_poly.type
_entity_poly.pdbx_seq_one_letter_code
_entity_poly.pdbx_strand_id
1 'polypeptide(L)'
;MCIRDRIAVFLVGHVTKEGVVAGPKTLEHMVDTVLYFEGDQTAIYRILRGVKNRFGSTNEIGVFEMKEQGLVEVENPSKVMLDGRPTDASGSVVVCSMEGTRPLLIEIQALVSPTSFNMPRRTTVGIDFNRVNLLLAVLEKKAGMQLGGCDAYVNLSLIHI
;
A
#
# COMPACT_ATOMS: atom_id res chain seq x y z
N MET A 1 -9.54 -15.70 -31.34
CA MET A 1 -10.08 -15.59 -29.96
C MET A 1 -11.59 -15.56 -30.10
N CYS A 2 -12.26 -16.58 -29.56
CA CYS A 2 -13.69 -16.82 -29.82
C CYS A 2 -14.60 -15.89 -29.04
N ILE A 3 -14.71 -14.62 -29.49
CA ILE A 3 -15.72 -13.68 -28.98
C ILE A 3 -17.14 -14.12 -29.35
N ARG A 4 -17.25 -15.11 -30.24
CA ARG A 4 -18.54 -15.60 -30.77
C ARG A 4 -19.39 -16.35 -29.77
N ASP A 5 -18.76 -16.97 -28.75
CA ASP A 5 -19.46 -17.93 -27.90
C ASP A 5 -19.72 -17.43 -26.47
N ARG A 6 -19.38 -16.18 -26.16
CA ARG A 6 -19.57 -15.57 -24.83
C ARG A 6 -19.00 -16.39 -23.66
N ILE A 7 -17.92 -17.13 -23.89
CA ILE A 7 -17.22 -17.90 -22.86
C ILE A 7 -16.16 -17.01 -22.22
N ALA A 8 -16.24 -16.84 -20.91
CA ALA A 8 -15.18 -16.19 -20.15
C ALA A 8 -13.98 -17.14 -20.02
N VAL A 9 -12.78 -16.63 -20.36
CA VAL A 9 -11.54 -17.39 -20.25
C VAL A 9 -10.63 -16.70 -19.27
N PHE A 10 -10.20 -17.41 -18.23
CA PHE A 10 -9.23 -16.97 -17.24
C PHE A 10 -7.88 -17.61 -17.52
N LEU A 11 -6.84 -16.77 -17.67
CA LEU A 11 -5.46 -17.22 -17.78
C LEU A 11 -4.75 -16.88 -16.48
N VAL A 12 -4.28 -17.90 -15.76
CA VAL A 12 -3.54 -17.72 -14.50
C VAL A 12 -2.05 -17.79 -14.82
N GLY A 13 -1.32 -16.72 -14.48
CA GLY A 13 0.12 -16.62 -14.62
C GLY A 13 0.79 -16.37 -13.28
N HIS A 14 2.10 -16.59 -13.22
CA HIS A 14 2.93 -16.25 -12.05
C HIS A 14 3.79 -15.03 -12.36
N VAL A 15 3.96 -14.18 -11.36
CA VAL A 15 4.89 -13.04 -11.40
C VAL A 15 6.24 -13.50 -10.84
N THR A 16 7.33 -13.17 -11.51
CA THR A 16 8.69 -13.43 -10.99
C THR A 16 9.00 -12.50 -9.82
N LYS A 17 10.04 -12.81 -9.02
CA LYS A 17 10.51 -11.96 -7.91
C LYS A 17 10.83 -10.51 -8.31
N GLU A 18 11.05 -10.28 -9.60
CA GLU A 18 11.34 -8.96 -10.19
C GLU A 18 10.07 -8.23 -10.63
N GLY A 19 8.88 -8.73 -10.30
CA GLY A 19 7.61 -8.11 -10.64
C GLY A 19 7.22 -8.27 -12.13
N VAL A 20 7.94 -9.10 -12.88
CA VAL A 20 7.64 -9.36 -14.29
C VAL A 20 6.81 -10.64 -14.39
N VAL A 21 5.72 -10.58 -15.15
CA VAL A 21 4.92 -11.78 -15.45
C VAL A 21 5.80 -12.83 -16.12
N ALA A 22 5.88 -14.01 -15.53
CA ALA A 22 6.60 -15.15 -16.12
C ALA A 22 5.86 -15.61 -17.37
N GLY A 23 6.26 -15.08 -18.50
CA GLY A 23 5.67 -15.30 -19.81
C GLY A 23 5.80 -14.06 -20.69
N PRO A 24 5.53 -14.15 -21.98
CA PRO A 24 5.66 -13.00 -22.85
C PRO A 24 4.66 -11.92 -22.44
N LYS A 25 5.13 -10.68 -22.20
CA LYS A 25 4.30 -9.46 -22.03
C LYS A 25 3.21 -9.33 -23.12
N THR A 26 3.39 -10.05 -24.20
CA THR A 26 2.44 -10.21 -25.29
C THR A 26 1.05 -10.67 -24.82
N LEU A 27 0.94 -11.52 -23.79
CA LEU A 27 -0.35 -11.96 -23.28
C LEU A 27 -1.15 -10.83 -22.64
N GLU A 28 -0.49 -9.91 -21.93
CA GLU A 28 -1.16 -8.74 -21.35
C GLU A 28 -1.80 -7.83 -22.42
N HIS A 29 -1.17 -7.77 -23.59
CA HIS A 29 -1.71 -6.99 -24.70
C HIS A 29 -2.90 -7.68 -25.38
N MET A 30 -2.95 -9.02 -25.33
CA MET A 30 -3.97 -9.82 -26.02
C MET A 30 -5.27 -9.96 -25.23
N VAL A 31 -5.22 -9.88 -23.89
CA VAL A 31 -6.39 -10.04 -23.01
C VAL A 31 -7.11 -8.71 -22.83
N ASP A 32 -8.39 -8.78 -22.49
CA ASP A 32 -9.23 -7.60 -22.27
C ASP A 32 -9.02 -7.00 -20.89
N THR A 33 -8.74 -7.83 -19.89
CA THR A 33 -8.52 -7.43 -18.49
C THR A 33 -7.28 -8.12 -17.96
N VAL A 34 -6.47 -7.38 -17.19
CA VAL A 34 -5.33 -7.89 -16.43
C VAL A 34 -5.53 -7.52 -14.98
N LEU A 35 -5.50 -8.53 -14.12
CA LEU A 35 -5.62 -8.39 -12.68
C LEU A 35 -4.32 -8.89 -12.05
N TYR A 36 -3.75 -8.08 -11.15
CA TYR A 36 -2.62 -8.49 -10.32
C TYR A 36 -3.12 -8.86 -8.94
N PHE A 37 -2.59 -9.96 -8.46
CA PHE A 37 -2.84 -10.46 -7.12
C PHE A 37 -1.58 -10.21 -6.30
N GLU A 38 -1.62 -9.16 -5.49
CA GLU A 38 -0.49 -8.64 -4.74
C GLU A 38 -0.58 -9.10 -3.27
N GLY A 39 0.57 -9.38 -2.66
CA GLY A 39 0.68 -9.71 -1.24
C GLY A 39 1.97 -10.47 -0.94
N ASP A 40 2.60 -10.18 0.18
CA ASP A 40 3.76 -10.93 0.67
C ASP A 40 3.33 -12.31 1.17
N GLN A 41 4.24 -13.30 1.10
CA GLN A 41 3.99 -14.65 1.58
C GLN A 41 3.67 -14.71 3.08
N THR A 42 4.17 -13.75 3.84
CA THR A 42 3.93 -13.61 5.29
C THR A 42 2.70 -12.78 5.62
N ALA A 43 2.16 -12.02 4.67
CA ALA A 43 0.98 -11.18 4.90
C ALA A 43 -0.30 -12.02 4.91
N ILE A 44 -1.18 -11.72 5.85
CA ILE A 44 -2.51 -12.35 5.98
C ILE A 44 -3.44 -11.87 4.86
N TYR A 45 -3.22 -10.64 4.39
CA TYR A 45 -4.07 -10.00 3.40
C TYR A 45 -3.49 -10.09 2.00
N ARG A 46 -4.39 -10.06 1.01
CA ARG A 46 -4.08 -10.02 -0.42
C ARG A 46 -4.89 -8.92 -1.08
N ILE A 47 -4.27 -8.21 -2.02
CA ILE A 47 -4.98 -7.22 -2.84
C ILE A 47 -5.08 -7.71 -4.26
N LEU A 48 -6.27 -7.59 -4.82
CA LEU A 48 -6.55 -7.78 -6.23
C LEU A 48 -6.66 -6.39 -6.88
N ARG A 49 -5.76 -6.10 -7.81
CA ARG A 49 -5.67 -4.80 -8.48
C ARG A 49 -5.87 -4.95 -9.98
N GLY A 50 -6.74 -4.11 -10.54
CA GLY A 50 -6.87 -3.97 -11.98
C GLY A 50 -5.70 -3.18 -12.57
N VAL A 51 -4.95 -3.79 -13.49
CA VAL A 51 -3.83 -3.14 -14.19
C VAL A 51 -4.24 -2.72 -15.59
N LYS A 52 -5.13 -3.49 -16.21
CA LYS A 52 -5.72 -3.21 -17.52
C LYS A 52 -7.17 -3.64 -17.53
N ASN A 53 -8.03 -2.78 -18.07
CA ASN A 53 -9.42 -3.13 -18.32
C ASN A 53 -9.93 -2.36 -19.55
N ARG A 54 -10.29 -3.07 -20.61
CA ARG A 54 -10.81 -2.45 -21.84
C ARG A 54 -12.22 -1.88 -21.69
N PHE A 55 -12.98 -2.38 -20.71
CA PHE A 55 -14.41 -2.11 -20.62
C PHE A 55 -14.80 -1.36 -19.36
N GLY A 56 -13.81 -0.96 -18.54
CA GLY A 56 -14.07 -0.25 -17.29
C GLY A 56 -12.83 0.34 -16.64
N SER A 57 -13.00 0.86 -15.43
CA SER A 57 -11.93 1.43 -14.63
C SER A 57 -10.94 0.36 -14.16
N THR A 58 -9.68 0.76 -14.00
CA THR A 58 -8.63 -0.02 -13.30
C THR A 58 -8.38 0.50 -11.88
N ASN A 59 -9.15 1.50 -11.44
CA ASN A 59 -8.96 2.16 -10.15
C ASN A 59 -9.60 1.40 -8.98
N GLU A 60 -10.28 0.29 -9.24
CA GLU A 60 -10.89 -0.54 -8.20
C GLU A 60 -9.89 -1.55 -7.65
N ILE A 61 -9.93 -1.74 -6.34
CA ILE A 61 -9.17 -2.77 -5.64
C ILE A 61 -10.09 -3.67 -4.81
N GLY A 62 -9.77 -4.96 -4.76
CA GLY A 62 -10.36 -5.92 -3.84
C GLY A 62 -9.37 -6.31 -2.75
N VAL A 63 -9.80 -6.33 -1.49
CA VAL A 63 -8.96 -6.78 -0.37
C VAL A 63 -9.50 -8.10 0.15
N PHE A 64 -8.64 -9.08 0.30
CA PHE A 64 -8.98 -10.43 0.74
C PHE A 64 -8.09 -10.85 1.91
N GLU A 65 -8.65 -11.63 2.80
CA GLU A 65 -7.94 -12.27 3.91
C GLU A 65 -7.72 -13.76 3.60
N MET A 66 -6.51 -14.26 3.84
CA MET A 66 -6.20 -15.67 3.68
C MET A 66 -6.60 -16.42 4.96
N LYS A 67 -7.62 -17.26 4.87
CA LYS A 67 -8.11 -18.14 5.95
C LYS A 67 -7.88 -19.60 5.61
N GLU A 68 -8.14 -20.48 6.57
CA GLU A 68 -8.05 -21.94 6.35
C GLU A 68 -8.96 -22.44 5.21
N GLN A 69 -10.10 -21.81 5.03
CA GLN A 69 -11.06 -22.11 3.95
C GLN A 69 -10.69 -21.44 2.61
N GLY A 70 -9.59 -20.69 2.54
CA GLY A 70 -9.15 -19.93 1.37
C GLY A 70 -9.31 -18.42 1.51
N LEU A 71 -9.41 -17.73 0.39
CA LEU A 71 -9.55 -16.28 0.34
C LEU A 71 -10.97 -15.83 0.67
N VAL A 72 -11.10 -14.95 1.64
CA VAL A 72 -12.35 -14.34 2.07
C VAL A 72 -12.28 -12.84 1.83
N GLU A 73 -13.32 -12.27 1.25
CA GLU A 73 -13.42 -10.83 1.02
C GLU A 73 -13.41 -10.05 2.35
N VAL A 74 -12.67 -8.95 2.38
CA VAL A 74 -12.66 -7.99 3.47
C VAL A 74 -13.59 -6.83 3.11
N GLU A 75 -14.79 -6.82 3.68
CA GLU A 75 -15.79 -5.79 3.40
C GLU A 75 -15.31 -4.38 3.78
N ASN A 76 -14.60 -4.27 4.92
CA ASN A 76 -14.09 -3.00 5.42
C ASN A 76 -12.57 -3.06 5.69
N PRO A 77 -11.73 -2.82 4.68
CA PRO A 77 -10.27 -2.81 4.84
C PRO A 77 -9.78 -1.79 5.86
N SER A 78 -10.44 -0.61 5.95
CA SER A 78 -10.05 0.42 6.92
C SER A 78 -10.17 -0.07 8.36
N LYS A 79 -11.18 -0.87 8.69
CA LYS A 79 -11.32 -1.45 10.03
C LYS A 79 -10.15 -2.37 10.35
N VAL A 80 -9.75 -3.19 9.40
CA VAL A 80 -8.63 -4.12 9.54
C VAL A 80 -7.30 -3.37 9.70
N MET A 81 -7.09 -2.31 8.92
CA MET A 81 -5.87 -1.49 8.97
C MET A 81 -5.72 -0.70 10.28
N LEU A 82 -6.82 -0.47 10.99
CA LEU A 82 -6.84 0.24 12.26
C LEU A 82 -6.97 -0.72 13.47
N ASP A 83 -7.08 -2.02 13.21
CA ASP A 83 -7.20 -3.02 14.28
C ASP A 83 -5.91 -3.09 15.12
N GLY A 84 -6.07 -3.19 16.42
CA GLY A 84 -4.93 -3.21 17.35
C GLY A 84 -4.25 -1.85 17.60
N ARG A 85 -4.75 -0.75 17.00
CA ARG A 85 -4.20 0.59 17.23
C ARG A 85 -4.45 1.04 18.66
N PRO A 86 -3.41 1.52 19.40
CA PRO A 86 -3.61 2.17 20.69
C PRO A 86 -4.32 3.52 20.48
N THR A 87 -5.45 3.74 21.15
CA THR A 87 -6.28 4.94 20.98
C THR A 87 -5.69 6.20 21.60
N ASP A 88 -4.80 6.05 22.60
CA ASP A 88 -4.26 7.17 23.39
C ASP A 88 -2.73 7.32 23.25
N ALA A 89 -2.12 6.77 22.21
CA ALA A 89 -0.69 6.90 21.97
C ALA A 89 -0.37 8.19 21.22
N SER A 90 0.52 9.01 21.77
CA SER A 90 1.10 10.15 21.05
C SER A 90 1.94 9.67 19.85
N GLY A 91 1.98 10.45 18.79
CA GLY A 91 2.75 10.12 17.59
C GLY A 91 2.01 9.19 16.61
N SER A 92 0.74 8.91 16.84
CA SER A 92 -0.13 8.15 15.93
C SER A 92 -1.31 8.99 15.47
N VAL A 93 -1.56 9.03 14.17
CA VAL A 93 -2.70 9.73 13.57
C VAL A 93 -3.33 8.89 12.46
N VAL A 94 -4.66 8.91 12.40
CA VAL A 94 -5.40 8.30 11.28
C VAL A 94 -5.60 9.32 10.19
N VAL A 95 -5.26 8.93 8.97
CA VAL A 95 -5.46 9.75 7.76
C VAL A 95 -6.23 8.95 6.72
N CYS A 96 -6.84 9.66 5.80
CA CYS A 96 -7.47 9.04 4.64
C CYS A 96 -6.48 9.06 3.47
N SER A 97 -6.19 7.91 2.93
CA SER A 97 -5.48 7.73 1.66
C SER A 97 -6.43 7.28 0.58
N MET A 98 -6.08 7.55 -0.68
CA MET A 98 -6.83 7.07 -1.83
C MET A 98 -6.05 5.99 -2.56
N GLU A 99 -6.62 4.80 -2.63
CA GLU A 99 -6.12 3.73 -3.49
C GLU A 99 -7.08 3.57 -4.68
N GLY A 100 -6.65 4.11 -5.82
CA GLY A 100 -7.54 4.28 -6.96
C GLY A 100 -8.70 5.22 -6.63
N THR A 101 -9.92 4.73 -6.65
CA THR A 101 -11.15 5.47 -6.25
C THR A 101 -11.60 5.16 -4.82
N ARG A 102 -10.97 4.20 -4.15
CA ARG A 102 -11.38 3.75 -2.82
C ARG A 102 -10.67 4.53 -1.72
N PRO A 103 -11.39 5.22 -0.82
CA PRO A 103 -10.78 5.81 0.37
C PRO A 103 -10.44 4.72 1.39
N LEU A 104 -9.22 4.75 1.92
CA LEU A 104 -8.74 3.87 2.97
C LEU A 104 -8.29 4.70 4.16
N LEU A 105 -8.72 4.32 5.36
CA LEU A 105 -8.20 4.89 6.58
C LEU A 105 -6.93 4.11 6.97
N ILE A 106 -5.85 4.84 7.13
CA ILE A 106 -4.54 4.31 7.46
C ILE A 106 -3.94 5.04 8.64
N GLU A 107 -3.08 4.38 9.38
CA GLU A 107 -2.35 4.98 10.49
C GLU A 107 -0.98 5.46 10.02
N ILE A 108 -0.64 6.69 10.40
CA ILE A 108 0.72 7.21 10.31
C ILE A 108 1.26 7.32 11.73
N GLN A 109 2.42 6.73 11.94
CA GLN A 109 3.16 6.79 13.18
C GLN A 109 4.42 7.60 12.98
N ALA A 110 4.69 8.54 13.89
CA ALA A 110 5.89 9.35 13.88
C ALA A 110 6.51 9.40 15.27
N LEU A 111 7.80 9.18 15.35
CA LEU A 111 8.60 9.32 16.57
C LEU A 111 9.74 10.30 16.29
N VAL A 112 9.89 11.26 17.19
CA VAL A 112 11.01 12.20 17.17
C VAL A 112 11.73 12.11 18.50
N SER A 113 13.05 11.96 18.47
CA SER A 113 13.90 11.91 19.67
C SER A 113 15.19 12.71 19.46
N PRO A 114 15.76 13.30 20.50
CA PRO A 114 17.08 13.93 20.40
C PRO A 114 18.12 12.95 19.83
N THR A 115 18.93 13.39 18.87
CA THR A 115 19.97 12.52 18.33
C THR A 115 21.14 12.37 19.31
N SER A 116 21.68 11.16 19.41
CA SER A 116 22.93 10.89 20.12
C SER A 116 24.14 10.89 19.17
N PHE A 117 23.92 11.19 17.91
CA PHE A 117 24.95 11.17 16.84
C PHE A 117 25.22 12.57 16.32
N ASN A 118 26.37 12.74 15.63
CA ASN A 118 26.71 14.02 15.01
C ASN A 118 25.76 14.40 13.85
N MET A 119 25.08 13.42 13.26
CA MET A 119 24.09 13.62 12.21
C MET A 119 22.77 12.97 12.58
N PRO A 120 21.65 13.71 12.55
CA PRO A 120 20.33 13.20 12.80
C PRO A 120 19.94 12.12 11.79
N ARG A 121 19.33 11.04 12.26
CA ARG A 121 18.83 9.95 11.43
C ARG A 121 17.41 10.23 10.98
N ARG A 122 17.11 9.89 9.74
CA ARG A 122 15.77 9.92 9.18
C ARG A 122 15.45 8.54 8.65
N THR A 123 14.41 7.92 9.17
CA THR A 123 13.97 6.59 8.72
C THR A 123 12.51 6.67 8.33
N THR A 124 12.19 6.17 7.15
CA THR A 124 10.82 6.17 6.64
C THR A 124 10.44 4.78 6.17
N VAL A 125 9.24 4.36 6.48
CA VAL A 125 8.65 3.10 6.02
C VAL A 125 7.29 3.42 5.41
N GLY A 126 7.04 2.99 4.19
CA GLY A 126 5.78 3.22 3.48
C GLY A 126 5.55 4.66 2.98
N ILE A 127 6.49 5.58 3.23
CA ILE A 127 6.43 6.99 2.79
C ILE A 127 7.75 7.37 2.12
N ASP A 128 7.67 8.22 1.09
CA ASP A 128 8.84 8.75 0.42
C ASP A 128 9.73 9.56 1.37
N PHE A 129 11.00 9.22 1.39
CA PHE A 129 12.01 9.83 2.26
C PHE A 129 12.17 11.33 2.05
N ASN A 130 12.18 11.79 0.80
CA ASN A 130 12.35 13.21 0.48
C ASN A 130 11.14 14.02 0.92
N ARG A 131 9.95 13.44 0.78
CA ARG A 131 8.70 14.05 1.23
C ARG A 131 8.69 14.27 2.74
N VAL A 132 9.13 13.28 3.51
CA VAL A 132 9.25 13.41 4.98
C VAL A 132 10.26 14.49 5.36
N ASN A 133 11.43 14.53 4.73
CA ASN A 133 12.43 15.57 4.98
C ASN A 133 11.90 16.99 4.67
N LEU A 134 11.15 17.14 3.59
CA LEU A 134 10.51 18.41 3.25
C LEU A 134 9.50 18.82 4.33
N LEU A 135 8.66 17.89 4.79
CA LEU A 135 7.69 18.16 5.85
C LEU A 135 8.38 18.56 7.17
N LEU A 136 9.45 17.86 7.56
CA LEU A 136 10.24 18.21 8.75
C LEU A 136 10.82 19.62 8.63
N ALA A 137 11.36 19.99 7.48
CA ALA A 137 11.87 21.34 7.24
C ALA A 137 10.76 22.42 7.31
N VAL A 138 9.58 22.13 6.80
CA VAL A 138 8.41 23.02 6.91
C VAL A 138 7.97 23.17 8.38
N LEU A 139 7.88 22.07 9.12
CA LEU A 139 7.54 22.11 10.56
C LEU A 139 8.56 22.93 11.37
N GLU A 140 9.84 22.75 11.08
CA GLU A 140 10.91 23.52 11.72
C GLU A 140 10.75 25.02 11.44
N LYS A 141 10.55 25.41 10.19
CA LYS A 141 10.50 26.84 9.78
C LYS A 141 9.16 27.50 10.06
N LYS A 142 8.04 26.79 9.96
CA LYS A 142 6.69 27.36 10.09
C LYS A 142 6.07 27.15 11.47
N ALA A 143 6.32 26.00 12.10
CA ALA A 143 5.79 25.68 13.42
C ALA A 143 6.80 25.94 14.55
N GLY A 144 8.04 26.36 14.24
CA GLY A 144 9.07 26.66 15.24
C GLY A 144 9.59 25.43 15.99
N MET A 145 9.35 24.22 15.46
CA MET A 145 9.83 22.99 16.08
C MET A 145 11.33 22.83 15.84
N GLN A 146 12.10 22.53 16.89
CA GLN A 146 13.54 22.31 16.77
C GLN A 146 13.83 20.85 16.36
N LEU A 147 13.69 20.53 15.09
CA LEU A 147 13.84 19.17 14.56
C LEU A 147 15.23 18.89 13.97
N GLY A 148 16.05 19.94 13.77
CA GLY A 148 17.38 19.83 13.19
C GLY A 148 18.35 18.94 13.97
N GLY A 149 18.20 18.88 15.29
CA GLY A 149 19.01 18.03 16.20
C GLY A 149 18.31 16.74 16.63
N CYS A 150 17.25 16.32 15.95
CA CYS A 150 16.46 15.15 16.36
C CYS A 150 16.48 14.05 15.30
N ASP A 151 16.54 12.81 15.73
CA ASP A 151 16.21 11.66 14.91
C ASP A 151 14.69 11.62 14.66
N ALA A 152 14.28 11.25 13.46
CA ALA A 152 12.88 11.10 13.12
C ALA A 152 12.61 9.75 12.43
N TYR A 153 11.62 9.06 12.92
CA TYR A 153 11.16 7.77 12.41
C TYR A 153 9.70 7.93 12.02
N VAL A 154 9.37 7.68 10.76
CA VAL A 154 8.02 7.80 10.25
C VAL A 154 7.62 6.50 9.59
N ASN A 155 6.53 5.93 10.05
CA ASN A 155 5.96 4.69 9.53
C ASN A 155 4.53 4.95 9.06
N LEU A 156 4.27 4.57 7.83
CA LEU A 156 2.92 4.47 7.31
C LEU A 156 2.51 3.01 7.45
N SER A 157 1.56 2.75 8.35
CA SER A 157 0.97 1.43 8.50
C SER A 157 0.03 1.12 7.33
N LEU A 158 0.63 1.05 6.13
CA LEU A 158 0.02 0.30 5.04
C LEU A 158 0.36 -1.15 5.32
N ILE A 159 -0.62 -2.03 5.18
CA ILE A 159 -0.32 -3.44 5.00
C ILE A 159 0.72 -3.46 3.88
N HIS A 160 1.94 -3.90 4.19
CA HIS A 160 2.94 -4.13 3.16
C HIS A 160 2.36 -5.16 2.20
N ILE A 161 1.97 -4.64 1.08
CA ILE A 161 1.42 -5.38 -0.03
C ILE A 161 2.55 -5.56 -1.02
#